data_5d04e4be46a41bcffb817242aa1dff8a
#
_entry.id   5d04e4be46a41bcffb817242aa1dff8a
#
_cell.length_a   1.000
_cell.length_b   1.000
_cell.length_c   1.000
_cell.angle_alpha   90.00
_cell.angle_beta   90.00
_cell.angle_gamma   90.00
#
_symmetry.space_group_name_H-M   'P 1'
#
loop_
_entity.id
_entity.type
_entity.pdbx_description
1 polymer ?
#
loop_
_entity_poly.entity_id
_entity_poly.type
_entity_poly.pdbx_seq_one_letter_code
_entity_poly.pdbx_strand_id
1 'polypeptide(L)'
;LDKVDYFLKENPIVSLSNESKRKVIRARKLIDKWVDEGKVIYGVTTGFGEFANVSISKKDIEKLQENLIVSHSTGVGDPLPPFIVKIMMLLRVNALASGHSGIRLETLELLIAMINNNVIPVIPSQGSVGSSGDLAPLSHLVLAMIGKGEAQIYKDVMKDNQHNVKVLKSSVALKKFGLTPIKLAAKEGLALINGTQMMTAFASYICIDAKRLEKIADI
;
A
#
# COMPACT_ATOMS: atom_id res chain seq x y z
N LEU A 1 16.40 -6.59 -8.55
CA LEU A 1 16.46 -5.25 -9.15
C LEU A 1 15.96 -5.27 -10.59
N ASP A 2 16.43 -6.20 -11.43
CA ASP A 2 16.07 -6.27 -12.87
C ASP A 2 14.55 -6.37 -13.12
N LYS A 3 13.82 -7.08 -12.25
CA LYS A 3 12.35 -7.14 -12.32
C LYS A 3 11.68 -5.80 -11.98
N VAL A 4 12.26 -4.97 -11.11
CA VAL A 4 11.76 -3.63 -10.80
C VAL A 4 12.04 -2.68 -11.94
N ASP A 5 13.24 -2.74 -12.54
CA ASP A 5 13.58 -1.97 -13.73
C ASP A 5 12.67 -2.30 -14.92
N TYR A 6 12.46 -3.59 -15.18
CA TYR A 6 11.50 -4.07 -16.19
C TYR A 6 10.07 -3.56 -15.92
N PHE A 7 9.61 -3.64 -14.66
CA PHE A 7 8.27 -3.18 -14.28
C PHE A 7 8.07 -1.69 -14.53
N LEU A 8 9.09 -0.87 -14.27
CA LEU A 8 9.00 0.57 -14.53
C LEU A 8 9.01 0.91 -16.03
N LYS A 9 9.83 0.20 -16.83
CA LYS A 9 9.99 0.47 -18.26
C LYS A 9 8.83 -0.04 -19.10
N GLU A 10 8.42 -1.28 -18.85
CA GLU A 10 7.46 -1.98 -19.70
C GLU A 10 6.02 -1.90 -19.18
N ASN A 11 5.84 -1.45 -17.94
CA ASN A 11 4.53 -1.34 -17.28
C ASN A 11 3.66 -2.61 -17.46
N PRO A 12 4.18 -3.82 -17.15
CA PRO A 12 3.45 -5.05 -17.36
C PRO A 12 2.24 -5.16 -16.43
N ILE A 13 1.24 -5.91 -16.85
CA ILE A 13 0.07 -6.22 -16.00
C ILE A 13 0.51 -7.09 -14.82
N VAL A 14 0.21 -6.62 -13.62
CA VAL A 14 0.45 -7.34 -12.35
C VAL A 14 -0.76 -8.21 -12.03
N SER A 15 -0.51 -9.45 -11.63
CA SER A 15 -1.55 -10.37 -11.17
C SER A 15 -1.04 -11.29 -10.07
N LEU A 16 -1.95 -11.85 -9.27
CA LEU A 16 -1.63 -12.85 -8.26
C LEU A 16 -1.65 -14.26 -8.86
N SER A 17 -0.64 -15.05 -8.54
CA SER A 17 -0.68 -16.48 -8.83
C SER A 17 -1.80 -17.18 -8.02
N ASN A 18 -2.29 -18.31 -8.54
CA ASN A 18 -3.27 -19.12 -7.81
C ASN A 18 -2.75 -19.60 -6.46
N GLU A 19 -1.45 -19.82 -6.35
CA GLU A 19 -0.80 -20.18 -5.09
C GLU A 19 -0.88 -19.03 -4.08
N SER A 20 -0.51 -17.81 -4.48
CA SER A 20 -0.61 -16.61 -3.62
C SER A 20 -2.06 -16.36 -3.18
N LYS A 21 -3.02 -16.47 -4.09
CA LYS A 21 -4.44 -16.33 -3.75
C LYS A 21 -4.85 -17.32 -2.65
N ARG A 22 -4.47 -18.61 -2.79
CA ARG A 22 -4.77 -19.64 -1.78
C ARG A 22 -4.13 -19.32 -0.42
N LYS A 23 -2.87 -18.85 -0.40
CA LYS A 23 -2.16 -18.47 0.83
C LYS A 23 -2.86 -17.29 1.53
N VAL A 24 -3.21 -16.24 0.79
CA VAL A 24 -3.93 -15.06 1.30
C VAL A 24 -5.28 -15.46 1.89
N ILE A 25 -6.08 -16.24 1.16
CA ILE A 25 -7.40 -16.70 1.62
C ILE A 25 -7.27 -17.58 2.89
N ARG A 26 -6.26 -18.46 2.94
CA ARG A 26 -6.01 -19.32 4.13
C ARG A 26 -5.68 -18.46 5.36
N ALA A 27 -4.79 -17.48 5.22
CA ALA A 27 -4.42 -16.58 6.30
C ALA A 27 -5.61 -15.73 6.77
N ARG A 28 -6.43 -15.25 5.83
CA ARG A 28 -7.63 -14.47 6.15
C ARG A 28 -8.64 -15.28 6.96
N LYS A 29 -8.93 -16.52 6.59
CA LYS A 29 -9.84 -17.42 7.32
C LYS A 29 -9.45 -17.58 8.80
N LEU A 30 -8.14 -17.55 9.10
CA LEU A 30 -7.67 -17.62 10.48
C LEU A 30 -8.01 -16.36 11.27
N ILE A 31 -7.85 -15.18 10.64
CA ILE A 31 -8.24 -13.90 11.26
C ILE A 31 -9.74 -13.86 11.53
N ASP A 32 -10.56 -14.23 10.54
CA ASP A 32 -12.01 -14.23 10.68
C ASP A 32 -12.45 -15.18 11.81
N LYS A 33 -11.85 -16.37 11.89
CA LYS A 33 -12.08 -17.31 12.98
C LYS A 33 -11.77 -16.71 14.36
N TRP A 34 -10.63 -16.02 14.51
CA TRP A 34 -10.25 -15.41 15.78
C TRP A 34 -11.18 -14.25 16.17
N VAL A 35 -11.65 -13.49 15.21
CA VAL A 35 -12.65 -12.43 15.44
C VAL A 35 -13.98 -13.03 15.89
N ASP A 36 -14.39 -14.14 15.27
CA ASP A 36 -15.65 -14.82 15.63
C ASP A 36 -15.59 -15.50 17.02
N GLU A 37 -14.44 -16.06 17.36
CA GLU A 37 -14.19 -16.66 18.68
C GLU A 37 -13.97 -15.60 19.79
N GLY A 38 -13.93 -14.31 19.46
CA GLY A 38 -13.67 -13.22 20.41
C GLY A 38 -12.29 -13.28 21.06
N LYS A 39 -11.30 -13.89 20.39
CA LYS A 39 -9.93 -13.98 20.91
C LYS A 39 -9.28 -12.59 20.98
N VAL A 40 -8.60 -12.33 22.09
CA VAL A 40 -7.83 -11.09 22.28
C VAL A 40 -6.48 -11.25 21.59
N ILE A 41 -6.33 -10.63 20.41
CA ILE A 41 -5.11 -10.70 19.58
C ILE A 41 -4.72 -9.31 19.14
N TYR A 42 -3.47 -8.94 19.43
CA TYR A 42 -2.92 -7.62 19.10
C TYR A 42 -3.10 -7.25 17.62
N GLY A 43 -3.66 -6.08 17.39
CA GLY A 43 -3.89 -5.54 16.05
C GLY A 43 -4.96 -6.27 15.23
N VAL A 44 -5.67 -7.23 15.82
CA VAL A 44 -6.81 -7.96 15.22
C VAL A 44 -8.10 -7.58 15.92
N THR A 45 -8.16 -7.83 17.24
CA THR A 45 -9.33 -7.61 18.09
C THR A 45 -9.05 -6.66 19.26
N THR A 46 -7.85 -6.09 19.32
CA THR A 46 -7.44 -5.09 20.30
C THR A 46 -7.10 -3.76 19.64
N GLY A 47 -6.97 -2.71 20.43
CA GLY A 47 -6.33 -1.47 20.03
C GLY A 47 -4.83 -1.63 19.81
N PHE A 48 -4.14 -0.50 19.60
CA PHE A 48 -2.71 -0.42 19.30
C PHE A 48 -1.97 0.31 20.40
N GLY A 49 -0.65 0.06 20.53
CA GLY A 49 0.20 0.72 21.53
C GLY A 49 -0.31 0.48 22.96
N GLU A 50 -0.64 1.53 23.70
CA GLU A 50 -1.16 1.46 25.07
C GLU A 50 -2.48 0.70 25.17
N PHE A 51 -3.27 0.64 24.09
CA PHE A 51 -4.54 -0.09 24.02
C PHE A 51 -4.39 -1.54 23.55
N ALA A 52 -3.18 -2.08 23.55
CA ALA A 52 -2.89 -3.45 23.08
C ALA A 52 -3.70 -4.56 23.76
N ASN A 53 -4.12 -4.33 25.01
CA ASN A 53 -4.90 -5.27 25.82
C ASN A 53 -6.41 -4.91 25.90
N VAL A 54 -6.83 -3.85 25.23
CA VAL A 54 -8.24 -3.41 25.22
C VAL A 54 -8.96 -4.12 24.08
N SER A 55 -9.90 -5.00 24.44
CA SER A 55 -10.75 -5.69 23.46
C SER A 55 -11.70 -4.70 22.79
N ILE A 56 -11.79 -4.75 21.48
CA ILE A 56 -12.63 -3.90 20.65
C ILE A 56 -13.86 -4.68 20.19
N SER A 57 -15.03 -4.06 20.27
CA SER A 57 -16.26 -4.68 19.79
C SER A 57 -16.23 -4.91 18.27
N LYS A 58 -16.91 -5.95 17.76
CA LYS A 58 -17.00 -6.21 16.32
C LYS A 58 -17.50 -4.99 15.54
N LYS A 59 -18.39 -4.19 16.10
CA LYS A 59 -18.96 -2.99 15.49
C LYS A 59 -17.93 -1.87 15.33
N ASP A 60 -16.94 -1.82 16.23
CA ASP A 60 -15.94 -0.74 16.27
C ASP A 60 -14.65 -1.11 15.54
N ILE A 61 -14.46 -2.39 15.16
CA ILE A 61 -13.24 -2.86 14.51
C ILE A 61 -12.98 -2.09 13.20
N GLU A 62 -13.98 -1.94 12.33
CA GLU A 62 -13.82 -1.21 11.06
C GLU A 62 -13.40 0.23 11.30
N LYS A 63 -14.07 0.90 12.25
CA LYS A 63 -13.77 2.29 12.63
C LYS A 63 -12.36 2.41 13.22
N LEU A 64 -11.94 1.43 14.03
CA LEU A 64 -10.58 1.40 14.57
C LEU A 64 -9.53 1.31 13.45
N GLN A 65 -9.73 0.42 12.47
CA GLN A 65 -8.81 0.29 11.33
C GLN A 65 -8.74 1.59 10.51
N GLU A 66 -9.87 2.23 10.26
CA GLU A 66 -9.93 3.51 9.56
C GLU A 66 -9.24 4.62 10.36
N ASN A 67 -9.52 4.72 11.67
CA ASN A 67 -8.89 5.70 12.56
C ASN A 67 -7.37 5.52 12.61
N LEU A 68 -6.88 4.28 12.61
CA LEU A 68 -5.46 3.99 12.52
C LEU A 68 -4.84 4.63 11.26
N ILE A 69 -5.46 4.44 10.11
CA ILE A 69 -4.98 5.02 8.85
C ILE A 69 -4.99 6.54 8.90
N VAL A 70 -6.11 7.13 9.31
CA VAL A 70 -6.25 8.61 9.37
C VAL A 70 -5.23 9.22 10.32
N SER A 71 -5.04 8.63 11.52
CA SER A 71 -4.11 9.15 12.53
C SER A 71 -2.64 9.04 12.11
N HIS A 72 -2.29 8.10 11.23
CA HIS A 72 -0.92 7.92 10.74
C HIS A 72 -0.67 8.62 9.38
N SER A 73 -1.70 9.18 8.74
CA SER A 73 -1.56 9.96 7.51
C SER A 73 -1.12 11.39 7.81
N THR A 74 0.06 11.54 8.41
CA THR A 74 0.62 12.79 8.93
C THR A 74 1.83 13.28 8.14
N GLY A 75 2.05 12.74 6.94
CA GLY A 75 3.13 13.16 6.06
C GLY A 75 2.99 14.61 5.61
N VAL A 76 4.11 15.27 5.38
CA VAL A 76 4.22 16.65 4.90
C VAL A 76 5.24 16.77 3.77
N GLY A 77 5.34 17.94 3.17
CA GLY A 77 6.26 18.24 2.06
C GLY A 77 5.69 17.90 0.68
N ASP A 78 6.54 18.03 -0.33
CA ASP A 78 6.15 17.76 -1.72
C ASP A 78 5.78 16.31 -1.95
N PRO A 79 4.93 16.01 -2.93
CA PRO A 79 4.60 14.64 -3.29
C PRO A 79 5.83 13.83 -3.71
N LEU A 80 5.88 12.57 -3.30
CA LEU A 80 6.86 11.61 -3.80
C LEU A 80 6.76 11.45 -5.33
N PRO A 81 7.89 11.17 -6.02
CA PRO A 81 7.86 10.84 -7.44
C PRO A 81 6.91 9.65 -7.70
N PRO A 82 6.04 9.72 -8.73
CA PRO A 82 5.00 8.72 -8.97
C PRO A 82 5.56 7.31 -9.22
N PHE A 83 6.73 7.20 -9.83
CA PHE A 83 7.40 5.92 -10.05
C PHE A 83 7.88 5.28 -8.73
N ILE A 84 8.33 6.06 -7.75
CA ILE A 84 8.67 5.57 -6.40
C ILE A 84 7.42 5.04 -5.71
N VAL A 85 6.30 5.78 -5.76
CA VAL A 85 5.02 5.33 -5.21
C VAL A 85 4.57 4.03 -5.87
N LYS A 86 4.72 3.92 -7.20
CA LYS A 86 4.36 2.71 -7.94
C LYS A 86 5.21 1.49 -7.55
N ILE A 87 6.52 1.67 -7.35
CA ILE A 87 7.40 0.61 -6.82
C ILE A 87 6.95 0.23 -5.39
N MET A 88 6.67 1.21 -4.53
CA MET A 88 6.19 0.98 -3.17
C MET A 88 4.90 0.14 -3.15
N MET A 89 3.95 0.46 -4.04
CA MET A 89 2.71 -0.33 -4.21
C MET A 89 3.01 -1.77 -4.62
N LEU A 90 3.89 -1.97 -5.61
CA LEU A 90 4.29 -3.31 -6.06
C LEU A 90 4.95 -4.12 -4.95
N LEU A 91 5.87 -3.52 -4.22
CA LEU A 91 6.56 -4.17 -3.09
C LEU A 91 5.58 -4.51 -1.96
N ARG A 92 4.54 -3.66 -1.76
CA ARG A 92 3.48 -3.97 -0.79
C ARG A 92 2.65 -5.16 -1.23
N VAL A 93 2.25 -5.21 -2.50
CA VAL A 93 1.58 -6.38 -3.08
C VAL A 93 2.43 -7.65 -2.89
N ASN A 94 3.72 -7.58 -3.21
CA ASN A 94 4.62 -8.73 -3.07
C ASN A 94 4.69 -9.26 -1.62
N ALA A 95 4.81 -8.35 -0.64
CA ALA A 95 4.83 -8.72 0.77
C ALA A 95 3.51 -9.37 1.23
N LEU A 96 2.38 -8.78 0.84
CA LEU A 96 1.05 -9.26 1.21
C LEU A 96 0.68 -10.58 0.52
N ALA A 97 1.13 -10.78 -0.73
CA ALA A 97 0.91 -11.99 -1.52
C ALA A 97 1.56 -13.25 -0.92
N SER A 98 2.51 -13.08 0.02
CA SER A 98 3.11 -14.19 0.79
C SER A 98 2.10 -14.94 1.67
N GLY A 99 0.95 -14.28 2.01
CA GLY A 99 -0.15 -14.89 2.76
C GLY A 99 0.09 -14.98 4.27
N HIS A 100 0.90 -14.09 4.85
CA HIS A 100 1.17 -14.05 6.29
C HIS A 100 0.46 -12.89 7.02
N SER A 101 -0.13 -11.95 6.28
CA SER A 101 -0.67 -10.70 6.85
C SER A 101 -2.13 -10.80 7.30
N GLY A 102 -2.88 -11.80 6.81
CA GLY A 102 -4.31 -11.92 7.10
C GLY A 102 -5.18 -10.87 6.40
N ILE A 103 -4.67 -10.26 5.32
CA ILE A 103 -5.42 -9.33 4.48
C ILE A 103 -6.48 -10.09 3.65
N ARG A 104 -7.59 -9.44 3.33
CA ARG A 104 -8.58 -9.99 2.40
C ARG A 104 -8.06 -9.95 0.96
N LEU A 105 -8.47 -10.93 0.16
CA LEU A 105 -8.07 -11.00 -1.25
C LEU A 105 -8.55 -9.76 -2.04
N GLU A 106 -9.78 -9.31 -1.81
CA GLU A 106 -10.35 -8.13 -2.46
C GLU A 106 -9.56 -6.84 -2.20
N THR A 107 -9.01 -6.68 -0.98
CA THR A 107 -8.18 -5.53 -0.62
C THR A 107 -6.87 -5.54 -1.40
N LEU A 108 -6.26 -6.72 -1.54
CA LEU A 108 -5.04 -6.89 -2.31
C LEU A 108 -5.29 -6.72 -3.82
N GLU A 109 -6.42 -7.21 -4.32
CA GLU A 109 -6.83 -7.07 -5.72
C GLU A 109 -7.13 -5.60 -6.08
N LEU A 110 -7.70 -4.80 -5.17
CA LEU A 110 -7.84 -3.35 -5.38
C LEU A 110 -6.48 -2.67 -5.54
N LEU A 111 -5.51 -2.97 -4.67
CA LEU A 111 -4.16 -2.40 -4.78
C LEU A 111 -3.50 -2.76 -6.12
N ILE A 112 -3.66 -4.00 -6.58
CA ILE A 112 -3.19 -4.44 -7.90
C ILE A 112 -3.91 -3.69 -9.03
N ALA A 113 -5.22 -3.52 -8.93
CA ALA A 113 -5.99 -2.78 -9.93
C ALA A 113 -5.57 -1.31 -10.03
N MET A 114 -5.23 -0.66 -8.89
CA MET A 114 -4.66 0.69 -8.88
C MET A 114 -3.31 0.74 -9.61
N ILE A 115 -2.43 -0.24 -9.38
CA ILE A 115 -1.14 -0.35 -10.09
C ILE A 115 -1.36 -0.46 -11.59
N ASN A 116 -2.22 -1.38 -12.02
CA ASN A 116 -2.46 -1.69 -13.42
C ASN A 116 -3.10 -0.53 -14.20
N ASN A 117 -3.85 0.31 -13.51
CA ASN A 117 -4.48 1.50 -14.09
C ASN A 117 -3.69 2.79 -13.84
N ASN A 118 -2.47 2.71 -13.32
CA ASN A 118 -1.65 3.86 -12.95
C ASN A 118 -2.38 4.90 -12.10
N VAL A 119 -3.26 4.45 -11.21
CA VAL A 119 -3.89 5.27 -10.18
C VAL A 119 -2.91 5.38 -9.03
N ILE A 120 -2.14 6.44 -9.02
CA ILE A 120 -1.02 6.63 -8.08
C ILE A 120 -1.45 7.58 -6.96
N PRO A 121 -1.46 7.12 -5.69
CA PRO A 121 -1.73 7.99 -4.55
C PRO A 121 -0.74 9.14 -4.44
N VAL A 122 -1.23 10.30 -4.03
CA VAL A 122 -0.38 11.45 -3.67
C VAL A 122 0.12 11.21 -2.24
N ILE A 123 1.42 11.01 -2.12
CA ILE A 123 2.07 10.70 -0.85
C ILE A 123 3.12 11.75 -0.55
N PRO A 124 3.04 12.47 0.57
CA PRO A 124 4.06 13.44 0.98
C PRO A 124 5.42 12.78 1.22
N SER A 125 6.49 13.50 0.89
CA SER A 125 7.86 12.99 0.93
C SER A 125 8.44 12.84 2.34
N GLN A 126 7.89 13.52 3.34
CA GLN A 126 8.38 13.53 4.72
C GLN A 126 7.34 12.93 5.66
N GLY A 127 7.77 12.07 6.58
CA GLY A 127 6.88 11.44 7.57
C GLY A 127 7.27 10.02 7.98
N SER A 128 8.13 9.33 7.21
CA SER A 128 8.69 8.06 7.65
C SER A 128 9.76 8.29 8.71
N VAL A 129 9.69 7.52 9.80
CA VAL A 129 10.73 7.50 10.85
C VAL A 129 11.69 6.32 10.65
N GLY A 130 11.26 5.30 9.91
CA GLY A 130 12.07 4.14 9.54
C GLY A 130 12.24 3.08 10.63
N SER A 131 12.01 3.41 11.90
CA SER A 131 12.30 2.52 13.03
C SER A 131 11.33 1.33 13.17
N SER A 132 10.07 1.50 12.78
CA SER A 132 9.04 0.44 12.77
C SER A 132 8.39 0.27 11.39
N GLY A 133 9.00 0.83 10.35
CA GLY A 133 8.52 0.85 8.99
C GLY A 133 8.05 2.23 8.52
N ASP A 134 7.53 2.25 7.32
CA ASP A 134 7.08 3.47 6.63
C ASP A 134 5.60 3.76 6.93
N LEU A 135 5.23 3.86 8.21
CA LEU A 135 3.82 3.95 8.62
C LEU A 135 3.08 5.11 7.95
N ALA A 136 3.62 6.34 8.00
CA ALA A 136 2.97 7.50 7.42
C ALA A 136 2.82 7.41 5.89
N PRO A 137 3.86 7.12 5.09
CA PRO A 137 3.70 6.95 3.63
C PRO A 137 2.71 5.85 3.25
N LEU A 138 2.79 4.69 3.93
CA LEU A 138 1.86 3.59 3.68
C LEU A 138 0.43 3.94 4.12
N SER A 139 0.25 4.77 5.16
CA SER A 139 -1.08 5.25 5.54
C SER A 139 -1.68 6.17 4.48
N HIS A 140 -0.91 7.06 3.87
CA HIS A 140 -1.38 7.85 2.72
C HIS A 140 -1.77 6.98 1.52
N LEU A 141 -1.03 5.89 1.25
CA LEU A 141 -1.42 4.90 0.24
C LEU A 141 -2.80 4.30 0.57
N VAL A 142 -3.00 3.84 1.82
CA VAL A 142 -4.25 3.23 2.26
C VAL A 142 -5.38 4.24 2.31
N LEU A 143 -5.09 5.50 2.67
CA LEU A 143 -6.07 6.59 2.63
C LEU A 143 -6.69 6.73 1.23
N ALA A 144 -5.87 6.59 0.18
CA ALA A 144 -6.37 6.56 -1.19
C ALA A 144 -7.23 5.31 -1.47
N MET A 145 -6.86 4.13 -0.97
CA MET A 145 -7.63 2.90 -1.15
C MET A 145 -9.02 2.96 -0.51
N ILE A 146 -9.16 3.67 0.62
CA ILE A 146 -10.46 3.89 1.27
C ILE A 146 -11.23 5.10 0.72
N GLY A 147 -10.71 5.73 -0.34
CA GLY A 147 -11.36 6.83 -1.06
C GLY A 147 -11.28 8.21 -0.38
N LYS A 148 -10.47 8.38 0.66
CA LYS A 148 -10.33 9.63 1.44
C LYS A 148 -9.14 10.49 1.05
N GLY A 149 -8.10 9.91 0.48
CA GLY A 149 -6.91 10.64 0.05
C GLY A 149 -7.03 11.24 -1.34
N GLU A 150 -5.89 11.58 -1.89
CA GLU A 150 -5.73 12.10 -3.25
C GLU A 150 -4.96 11.13 -4.11
N ALA A 151 -5.20 11.16 -5.42
CA ALA A 151 -4.49 10.36 -6.40
C ALA A 151 -4.36 11.09 -7.73
N GLN A 152 -3.38 10.70 -8.51
CA GLN A 152 -3.15 11.13 -9.89
C GLN A 152 -3.26 9.91 -10.81
N ILE A 153 -3.67 10.14 -12.06
CA ILE A 153 -3.81 9.08 -13.07
C ILE A 153 -2.78 9.36 -14.16
N TYR A 154 -1.82 8.47 -14.32
CA TYR A 154 -0.74 8.60 -15.26
C TYR A 154 -0.96 7.74 -16.51
N LYS A 155 -0.52 8.24 -17.68
CA LYS A 155 -0.33 7.41 -18.87
C LYS A 155 0.96 6.61 -18.73
N ASP A 156 2.03 7.29 -18.34
CA ASP A 156 3.35 6.71 -18.08
C ASP A 156 3.99 7.42 -16.87
N VAL A 157 4.17 6.69 -15.78
CA VAL A 157 4.71 7.24 -14.53
C VAL A 157 6.17 7.68 -14.63
N MET A 158 6.90 7.22 -15.67
CA MET A 158 8.29 7.58 -15.90
C MET A 158 8.45 8.82 -16.79
N LYS A 159 7.45 9.13 -17.62
CA LYS A 159 7.53 10.20 -18.64
C LYS A 159 6.64 11.39 -18.31
N ASP A 160 5.49 11.15 -17.69
CA ASP A 160 4.53 12.20 -17.39
C ASP A 160 5.08 13.10 -16.28
N ASN A 161 5.12 14.42 -16.51
CA ASN A 161 5.50 15.37 -15.48
C ASN A 161 4.38 15.44 -14.42
N GLN A 162 4.69 15.04 -13.18
CA GLN A 162 3.71 14.99 -12.09
C GLN A 162 3.01 16.33 -11.82
N HIS A 163 3.67 17.46 -12.07
CA HIS A 163 3.09 18.80 -11.87
C HIS A 163 2.00 19.13 -12.90
N ASN A 164 2.00 18.46 -14.05
CA ASN A 164 1.01 18.62 -15.11
C ASN A 164 -0.14 17.62 -15.00
N VAL A 165 -0.03 16.59 -14.14
CA VAL A 165 -1.08 15.59 -13.93
C VAL A 165 -2.02 16.08 -12.84
N LYS A 166 -3.31 16.17 -13.19
CA LYS A 166 -4.33 16.67 -12.26
C LYS A 166 -4.47 15.80 -11.03
N VAL A 167 -4.38 16.41 -9.86
CA VAL A 167 -4.73 15.76 -8.58
C VAL A 167 -6.25 15.63 -8.47
N LEU A 168 -6.71 14.46 -8.10
CA LEU A 168 -8.11 14.11 -7.92
C LEU A 168 -8.34 13.55 -6.52
N LYS A 169 -9.54 13.70 -5.97
CA LYS A 169 -9.97 12.88 -4.82
C LYS A 169 -9.86 11.41 -5.22
N SER A 170 -9.30 10.57 -4.37
CA SER A 170 -9.08 9.14 -4.67
C SER A 170 -10.36 8.41 -5.05
N SER A 171 -11.49 8.73 -4.40
CA SER A 171 -12.80 8.18 -4.76
C SER A 171 -13.20 8.48 -6.21
N VAL A 172 -12.84 9.67 -6.73
CA VAL A 172 -13.08 10.06 -8.12
C VAL A 172 -12.12 9.34 -9.07
N ALA A 173 -10.82 9.25 -8.70
CA ALA A 173 -9.83 8.54 -9.50
C ALA A 173 -10.17 7.06 -9.66
N LEU A 174 -10.53 6.39 -8.55
CA LEU A 174 -10.95 4.98 -8.54
C LEU A 174 -12.18 4.75 -9.41
N LYS A 175 -13.21 5.59 -9.26
CA LYS A 175 -14.46 5.49 -10.03
C LYS A 175 -14.26 5.53 -11.54
N LYS A 176 -13.24 6.25 -12.04
CA LYS A 176 -12.94 6.31 -13.49
C LYS A 176 -12.59 4.94 -14.09
N PHE A 177 -12.14 4.00 -13.28
CA PHE A 177 -11.82 2.63 -13.68
C PHE A 177 -12.79 1.58 -13.13
N GLY A 178 -13.96 2.01 -12.65
CA GLY A 178 -14.95 1.11 -12.04
C GLY A 178 -14.51 0.50 -10.71
N LEU A 179 -13.47 1.06 -10.08
CA LEU A 179 -12.96 0.59 -8.79
C LEU A 179 -13.74 1.23 -7.64
N THR A 180 -14.06 0.43 -6.64
CA THR A 180 -14.78 0.87 -5.44
C THR A 180 -13.81 0.98 -4.27
N PRO A 181 -13.81 2.11 -3.52
CA PRO A 181 -13.06 2.20 -2.27
C PRO A 181 -13.45 1.07 -1.31
N ILE A 182 -12.45 0.51 -0.62
CA ILE A 182 -12.68 -0.54 0.38
C ILE A 182 -13.04 0.04 1.75
N LYS A 183 -13.77 -0.76 2.54
CA LYS A 183 -13.85 -0.62 3.99
C LYS A 183 -12.87 -1.60 4.61
N LEU A 184 -12.05 -1.15 5.54
CA LEU A 184 -11.04 -1.98 6.18
C LEU A 184 -11.69 -2.94 7.17
N ALA A 185 -11.36 -4.21 7.07
CA ALA A 185 -11.75 -5.23 8.05
C ALA A 185 -10.67 -5.39 9.13
N ALA A 186 -10.95 -6.23 10.13
CA ALA A 186 -10.00 -6.56 11.19
C ALA A 186 -8.60 -6.85 10.66
N LYS A 187 -7.57 -6.30 11.31
CA LYS A 187 -6.15 -6.41 10.98
C LYS A 187 -5.69 -5.68 9.70
N GLU A 188 -6.57 -5.27 8.80
CA GLU A 188 -6.16 -4.73 7.50
C GLU A 188 -5.43 -3.39 7.59
N GLY A 189 -5.80 -2.54 8.53
CA GLY A 189 -5.08 -1.29 8.76
C GLY A 189 -3.61 -1.57 9.07
N LEU A 190 -3.32 -2.36 10.11
CA LEU A 190 -1.96 -2.72 10.48
C LEU A 190 -1.26 -3.52 9.35
N ALA A 191 -1.96 -4.46 8.71
CA ALA A 191 -1.40 -5.25 7.63
C ALA A 191 -0.97 -4.40 6.43
N LEU A 192 -1.63 -3.28 6.16
CA LEU A 192 -1.35 -2.41 5.03
C LEU A 192 -0.23 -1.40 5.30
N ILE A 193 -0.04 -0.94 6.56
CA ILE A 193 0.91 0.13 6.86
C ILE A 193 2.22 -0.33 7.50
N ASN A 194 2.24 -1.53 8.10
CA ASN A 194 3.45 -2.03 8.77
C ASN A 194 4.39 -2.70 7.77
N GLY A 195 5.40 -1.95 7.34
CA GLY A 195 6.42 -2.41 6.40
C GLY A 195 7.36 -1.30 5.95
N THR A 196 8.38 -1.64 5.17
CA THR A 196 9.48 -0.76 4.75
C THR A 196 9.46 -0.49 3.24
N GLN A 197 8.28 -0.48 2.62
CA GLN A 197 8.17 -0.46 1.17
C GLN A 197 8.60 0.86 0.54
N MET A 198 8.46 2.01 1.23
CA MET A 198 8.97 3.28 0.73
C MET A 198 10.50 3.30 0.72
N MET A 199 11.13 2.95 1.83
CA MET A 199 12.60 2.87 1.91
C MET A 199 13.15 1.88 0.87
N THR A 200 12.50 0.72 0.73
CA THR A 200 12.90 -0.32 -0.23
C THR A 200 12.68 0.14 -1.68
N ALA A 201 11.64 0.94 -1.96
CA ALA A 201 11.41 1.51 -3.28
C ALA A 201 12.54 2.47 -3.69
N PHE A 202 12.91 3.39 -2.79
CA PHE A 202 14.05 4.27 -3.01
C PHE A 202 15.36 3.50 -3.19
N ALA A 203 15.67 2.56 -2.30
CA ALA A 203 16.86 1.74 -2.39
C ALA A 203 16.93 0.97 -3.71
N SER A 204 15.81 0.39 -4.16
CA SER A 204 15.74 -0.33 -5.44
C SER A 204 16.02 0.60 -6.62
N TYR A 205 15.40 1.78 -6.64
CA TYR A 205 15.58 2.75 -7.72
C TYR A 205 17.01 3.32 -7.76
N ILE A 206 17.56 3.69 -6.61
CA ILE A 206 18.94 4.19 -6.50
C ILE A 206 19.94 3.14 -6.99
N CYS A 207 19.76 1.86 -6.63
CA CYS A 207 20.63 0.79 -7.11
C CYS A 207 20.52 0.58 -8.65
N ILE A 208 19.32 0.77 -9.22
CA ILE A 208 19.13 0.68 -10.68
C ILE A 208 19.87 1.84 -11.37
N ASP A 209 19.72 3.07 -10.85
CA ASP A 209 20.39 4.24 -11.42
C ASP A 209 21.91 4.17 -11.25
N ALA A 210 22.41 3.72 -10.10
CA ALA A 210 23.85 3.52 -9.88
C ALA A 210 24.46 2.57 -10.92
N LYS A 211 23.78 1.43 -11.21
CA LYS A 211 24.23 0.52 -12.27
C LYS A 211 24.22 1.13 -13.68
N ARG A 212 23.32 2.07 -13.93
CA ARG A 212 23.29 2.80 -15.22
C ARG A 212 24.46 3.77 -15.32
N LEU A 213 24.73 4.51 -14.23
CA LEU A 213 25.84 5.47 -14.15
C LEU A 213 27.19 4.76 -14.26
N GLU A 214 27.37 3.61 -13.60
CA GLU A 214 28.57 2.78 -13.71
C GLU A 214 28.86 2.44 -15.18
N LYS A 215 27.86 1.94 -15.92
CA LYS A 215 28.01 1.63 -17.35
C LYS A 215 28.35 2.83 -18.21
N ILE A 216 27.86 4.03 -17.87
CA ILE A 216 28.15 5.25 -18.60
C ILE A 216 29.59 5.70 -18.29
N ALA A 217 30.06 5.51 -17.06
CA ALA A 217 31.42 5.87 -16.67
C ALA A 217 32.49 4.95 -17.30
N ASP A 218 32.11 3.74 -17.72
CA ASP A 218 33.02 2.78 -18.39
C ASP A 218 33.14 3.04 -19.92
N ILE A 219 32.42 4.03 -20.48
CA ILE A 219 32.47 4.42 -21.91
C ILE A 219 33.39 5.61 -22.10
#